data_f521bf96f08e7ea159a69a06b509480d
#
_entry.id   f521bf96f08e7ea159a69a06b509480d
#
_cell.length_a   1.000
_cell.length_b   1.000
_cell.length_c   1.000
_cell.angle_alpha   90.00
_cell.angle_beta   90.00
_cell.angle_gamma   90.00
#
_symmetry.space_group_name_H-M   'P 1'
#
loop_
_entity.id
_entity.type
_entity.pdbx_description
1 polymer ?
#
loop_
_entity_poly.entity_id
_entity_poly.type
_entity_poly.pdbx_seq_one_letter_code
_entity_poly.pdbx_strand_id
1 'polypeptide(L)'
;ARKLCGLYNPARYEAFRDLVNSTEDRLIVFYNFTEEMERLKGIAKGLNRPVSVLSGEEKNLDAYRYQHNSITFIQYQAGAMGGNFQLANKIIYFSLPQGSELWEQSQKRIHRLGQERPCFYYLMICPGTVEEDILSTLEMRKDYTDELFRKYEQAATAPQSP
;
A
#
# COMPACT_ATOMS: atom_id res chain seq x y z
N ALA A 1 -8.43 5.78 -17.78
CA ALA A 1 -8.87 4.40 -17.48
C ALA A 1 -8.69 4.06 -15.99
N ARG A 2 -7.50 4.28 -15.42
CA ARG A 2 -7.25 3.97 -13.99
C ARG A 2 -8.14 4.78 -13.06
N LYS A 3 -8.26 6.09 -13.29
CA LYS A 3 -9.10 6.95 -12.46
C LYS A 3 -10.57 6.54 -12.55
N LEU A 4 -11.05 6.25 -13.76
CA LEU A 4 -12.41 5.78 -13.95
C LEU A 4 -12.68 4.46 -13.23
N CYS A 5 -11.73 3.52 -13.30
CA CYS A 5 -11.86 2.24 -12.59
C CYS A 5 -11.97 2.46 -11.07
N GLY A 6 -11.14 3.34 -10.51
CA GLY A 6 -11.18 3.65 -9.08
C GLY A 6 -12.43 4.37 -8.63
N LEU A 7 -12.86 5.41 -9.38
CA LEU A 7 -13.96 6.27 -8.97
C LEU A 7 -15.34 5.70 -9.25
N TYR A 8 -15.50 4.96 -10.35
CA TYR A 8 -16.83 4.55 -10.85
C TYR A 8 -17.10 3.06 -10.72
N ASN A 9 -16.24 2.32 -10.02
CA ASN A 9 -16.52 0.92 -9.74
C ASN A 9 -17.01 0.75 -8.30
N PRO A 10 -18.34 0.70 -8.08
CA PRO A 10 -18.88 0.57 -6.73
C PRO A 10 -18.45 -0.72 -6.02
N ALA A 11 -18.17 -1.79 -6.76
CA ALA A 11 -17.74 -3.06 -6.18
C ALA A 11 -16.41 -2.93 -5.42
N ARG A 12 -15.50 -2.07 -5.85
CA ARG A 12 -14.24 -1.83 -5.14
C ARG A 12 -14.47 -1.19 -3.77
N TYR A 13 -15.39 -0.22 -3.71
CA TYR A 13 -15.72 0.45 -2.45
C TYR A 13 -16.46 -0.48 -1.50
N GLU A 14 -17.34 -1.34 -2.02
CA GLU A 14 -18.00 -2.37 -1.22
C GLU A 14 -17.00 -3.39 -0.67
N ALA A 15 -16.05 -3.84 -1.50
CA ALA A 15 -14.99 -4.74 -1.07
C ALA A 15 -14.12 -4.11 0.01
N PHE A 16 -13.81 -2.82 -0.11
CA PHE A 16 -13.09 -2.08 0.93
C PHE A 16 -13.88 -2.04 2.23
N ARG A 17 -15.17 -1.73 2.17
CA ARG A 17 -16.05 -1.71 3.35
C ARG A 17 -16.09 -3.08 4.03
N ASP A 18 -16.26 -4.14 3.26
CA ASP A 18 -16.33 -5.51 3.80
C ASP A 18 -15.01 -5.90 4.48
N LEU A 19 -13.89 -5.55 3.87
CA LEU A 19 -12.58 -5.83 4.44
C LEU A 19 -12.36 -5.07 5.75
N VAL A 20 -12.71 -3.79 5.80
CA VAL A 20 -12.60 -2.99 7.01
C VAL A 20 -13.49 -3.54 8.13
N ASN A 21 -14.70 -3.97 7.79
CA ASN A 21 -15.61 -4.58 8.75
C ASN A 21 -15.12 -5.93 9.28
N SER A 22 -14.24 -6.61 8.57
CA SER A 22 -13.76 -7.94 8.95
C SER A 22 -12.67 -7.91 10.02
N THR A 23 -12.13 -6.74 10.35
CA THR A 23 -11.01 -6.61 11.29
C THR A 23 -11.12 -5.33 12.11
N GLU A 24 -10.63 -5.39 13.34
CA GLU A 24 -10.46 -4.22 14.22
C GLU A 24 -9.01 -3.72 14.24
N ASP A 25 -8.13 -4.30 13.44
CA ASP A 25 -6.72 -3.94 13.42
C ASP A 25 -6.48 -2.61 12.72
N ARG A 26 -5.32 -2.00 13.00
CA ARG A 26 -4.84 -0.86 12.21
C ARG A 26 -4.68 -1.26 10.76
N LEU A 27 -5.13 -0.41 9.86
CA LEU A 27 -5.02 -0.61 8.42
C LEU A 27 -4.27 0.56 7.79
N ILE A 28 -3.39 0.22 6.85
CA ILE A 28 -2.74 1.20 5.97
C ILE A 28 -3.39 1.08 4.60
N VAL A 29 -3.80 2.19 4.01
CA VAL A 29 -4.45 2.21 2.69
C VAL A 29 -3.67 3.10 1.74
N PHE A 30 -3.12 2.52 0.68
CA PHE A 30 -2.45 3.27 -0.37
C PHE A 30 -3.42 3.62 -1.50
N TYR A 31 -3.31 4.85 -1.98
CA TYR A 31 -4.16 5.39 -3.05
C TYR A 31 -3.38 6.35 -3.94
N ASN A 32 -3.92 6.63 -5.13
CA ASN A 32 -3.35 7.59 -6.09
C ASN A 32 -4.09 8.93 -6.11
N PHE A 33 -5.42 8.91 -6.14
CA PHE A 33 -6.23 10.09 -6.41
C PHE A 33 -7.00 10.55 -5.16
N THR A 34 -7.00 11.85 -4.94
CA THR A 34 -7.67 12.48 -3.78
C THR A 34 -9.16 12.12 -3.73
N GLU A 35 -9.82 12.02 -4.86
CA GLU A 35 -11.24 11.65 -4.93
C GLU A 35 -11.50 10.21 -4.42
N GLU A 36 -10.57 9.28 -4.68
CA GLU A 36 -10.65 7.94 -4.10
C GLU A 36 -10.56 8.02 -2.57
N MET A 37 -9.58 8.74 -2.08
CA MET A 37 -9.35 8.88 -0.63
C MET A 37 -10.55 9.51 0.08
N GLU A 38 -11.14 10.54 -0.49
CA GLU A 38 -12.30 11.20 0.12
C GLU A 38 -13.48 10.24 0.28
N ARG A 39 -13.73 9.39 -0.72
CA ARG A 39 -14.78 8.36 -0.62
C ARG A 39 -14.44 7.29 0.41
N LEU A 40 -13.22 6.80 0.41
CA LEU A 40 -12.77 5.78 1.37
C LEU A 40 -12.81 6.31 2.80
N LYS A 41 -12.41 7.56 2.98
CA LYS A 41 -12.47 8.25 4.28
C LYS A 41 -13.91 8.36 4.80
N GLY A 42 -14.86 8.65 3.90
CA GLY A 42 -16.29 8.67 4.24
C GLY A 42 -16.78 7.31 4.70
N ILE A 43 -16.36 6.24 4.04
CA ILE A 43 -16.70 4.86 4.44
C ILE A 43 -16.10 4.53 5.81
N ALA A 44 -14.83 4.85 6.03
CA ALA A 44 -14.16 4.60 7.29
C ALA A 44 -14.84 5.32 8.46
N LYS A 45 -15.19 6.58 8.28
CA LYS A 45 -15.92 7.36 9.29
C LYS A 45 -17.30 6.80 9.55
N GLY A 46 -18.01 6.35 8.51
CA GLY A 46 -19.31 5.70 8.66
C GLY A 46 -19.25 4.40 9.44
N LEU A 47 -18.09 3.75 9.49
CA LEU A 47 -17.83 2.54 10.27
C LEU A 47 -17.21 2.86 11.65
N ASN A 48 -17.21 4.12 12.05
CA ASN A 48 -16.63 4.59 13.32
C ASN A 48 -15.14 4.26 13.49
N ARG A 49 -14.39 4.26 12.38
CA ARG A 49 -12.94 4.03 12.39
C ARG A 49 -12.21 5.38 12.41
N PRO A 50 -11.29 5.59 13.36
CA PRO A 50 -10.45 6.78 13.36
C PRO A 50 -9.57 6.83 12.10
N VAL A 51 -9.35 8.02 11.57
CA VAL A 51 -8.66 8.21 10.29
C VAL A 51 -7.42 9.06 10.45
N SER A 52 -6.32 8.62 9.84
CA SER A 52 -5.11 9.40 9.61
C SER A 52 -4.89 9.58 8.12
N VAL A 53 -4.24 10.66 7.73
CA VAL A 53 -3.94 10.96 6.31
C VAL A 53 -2.50 11.40 6.17
N LEU A 54 -1.83 10.86 5.17
CA LEU A 54 -0.50 11.29 4.74
C LEU A 54 -0.52 11.53 3.24
N SER A 55 -0.55 12.79 2.85
CA SER A 55 -0.52 13.22 1.45
C SER A 55 0.43 14.41 1.29
N GLY A 56 0.57 14.93 0.07
CA GLY A 56 1.34 16.14 -0.17
C GLY A 56 0.77 17.37 0.52
N GLU A 57 -0.51 17.37 0.83
CA GLU A 57 -1.23 18.50 1.42
C GLU A 57 -1.52 18.34 2.91
N GLU A 58 -1.63 17.10 3.39
CA GLU A 58 -2.03 16.81 4.76
C GLU A 58 -1.11 15.76 5.39
N LYS A 59 -0.69 16.03 6.61
CA LYS A 59 0.06 15.07 7.41
C LYS A 59 -0.52 15.04 8.83
N ASN A 60 -1.41 14.10 9.09
CA ASN A 60 -1.99 13.88 10.40
C ASN A 60 -1.97 12.38 10.71
N LEU A 61 -1.08 11.96 11.60
CA LEU A 61 -0.88 10.58 11.98
C LEU A 61 -1.29 10.28 13.43
N ASP A 62 -2.05 11.14 14.07
CA ASP A 62 -2.44 10.98 15.46
C ASP A 62 -3.29 9.72 15.66
N ALA A 63 -4.29 9.49 14.81
CA ALA A 63 -5.10 8.28 14.91
C ALA A 63 -4.26 7.02 14.72
N TYR A 64 -3.32 7.02 13.79
CA TYR A 64 -2.39 5.91 13.60
C TYR A 64 -1.60 5.61 14.88
N ARG A 65 -1.08 6.64 15.55
CA ARG A 65 -0.22 6.48 16.73
C ARG A 65 -0.99 6.01 17.95
N TYR A 66 -2.16 6.57 18.17
CA TYR A 66 -2.85 6.45 19.46
C TYR A 66 -4.09 5.55 19.44
N GLN A 67 -4.59 5.17 18.28
CA GLN A 67 -5.81 4.38 18.16
C GLN A 67 -5.55 3.08 17.38
N HIS A 68 -5.70 1.96 18.08
CA HIS A 68 -5.36 0.63 17.56
C HIS A 68 -6.23 0.17 16.39
N ASN A 69 -7.38 0.80 16.17
CA ASN A 69 -8.30 0.46 15.09
C ASN A 69 -8.35 1.53 13.98
N SER A 70 -7.34 2.38 13.92
CA SER A 70 -7.27 3.45 12.94
C SER A 70 -7.06 2.94 11.52
N ILE A 71 -7.52 3.74 10.55
CA ILE A 71 -7.22 3.56 9.13
C ILE A 71 -6.40 4.74 8.66
N THR A 72 -5.22 4.48 8.12
CA THR A 72 -4.30 5.52 7.66
C THR A 72 -4.25 5.50 6.12
N PHE A 73 -4.66 6.59 5.51
CA PHE A 73 -4.63 6.77 4.06
C PHE A 73 -3.32 7.43 3.65
N ILE A 74 -2.55 6.76 2.80
CA ILE A 74 -1.25 7.24 2.33
C ILE A 74 -1.27 7.36 0.82
N GLN A 75 -1.06 8.58 0.32
CA GLN A 75 -0.79 8.80 -1.10
C GLN A 75 0.61 8.28 -1.40
N TYR A 76 0.77 7.52 -2.50
CA TYR A 76 2.03 6.82 -2.78
C TYR A 76 3.25 7.73 -2.72
N GLN A 77 3.18 8.89 -3.34
CA GLN A 77 4.31 9.82 -3.40
C GLN A 77 4.68 10.38 -2.02
N ALA A 78 3.69 10.66 -1.19
CA ALA A 78 3.91 11.13 0.17
C ALA A 78 4.50 10.04 1.06
N GLY A 79 4.05 8.80 0.88
CA GLY A 79 4.59 7.64 1.59
C GLY A 79 6.07 7.38 1.29
N ALA A 80 6.54 7.72 0.10
CA ALA A 80 7.94 7.56 -0.29
C ALA A 80 8.89 8.47 0.50
N MET A 81 8.37 9.57 1.05
CA MET A 81 9.19 10.54 1.79
C MET A 81 9.50 10.14 3.24
N GLY A 82 9.17 8.92 3.62
CA GLY A 82 9.52 8.38 4.93
C GLY A 82 8.29 8.10 5.79
N GLY A 83 8.46 7.25 6.76
CA GLY A 83 7.42 6.85 7.68
C GLY A 83 7.44 5.34 7.86
N ASN A 84 7.51 4.94 9.10
CA ASN A 84 7.43 3.54 9.49
C ASN A 84 6.05 3.29 10.06
N PHE A 85 5.37 2.29 9.53
CA PHE A 85 4.00 1.98 9.93
C PHE A 85 3.90 0.57 10.51
N GLN A 86 4.93 0.13 11.25
CA GLN A 86 5.02 -1.20 11.82
C GLN A 86 4.03 -1.48 12.97
N LEU A 87 3.31 -0.47 13.45
CA LEU A 87 2.18 -0.71 14.36
C LEU A 87 1.02 -1.40 13.65
N ALA A 88 0.96 -1.29 12.33
CA ALA A 88 0.03 -2.05 11.49
C ALA A 88 0.74 -3.25 10.87
N ASN A 89 -0.01 -4.29 10.58
CA ASN A 89 0.49 -5.46 9.83
C ASN A 89 -0.34 -5.74 8.57
N LYS A 90 -1.22 -4.82 8.20
CA LYS A 90 -2.12 -4.97 7.05
C LYS A 90 -2.07 -3.73 6.18
N ILE A 91 -1.82 -3.93 4.88
CA ILE A 91 -1.89 -2.88 3.86
C ILE A 91 -2.99 -3.21 2.87
N ILE A 92 -3.80 -2.21 2.55
CA ILE A 92 -4.77 -2.28 1.46
C ILE A 92 -4.26 -1.40 0.32
N TYR A 93 -4.09 -1.98 -0.85
CA TYR A 93 -3.79 -1.26 -2.08
C TYR A 93 -5.10 -1.01 -2.81
N PHE A 94 -5.70 0.16 -2.58
CA PHE A 94 -6.97 0.49 -3.24
C PHE A 94 -6.77 0.77 -4.72
N SER A 95 -5.68 1.41 -5.09
CA SER A 95 -5.22 1.54 -6.46
C SER A 95 -3.72 1.28 -6.53
N LEU A 96 -3.22 0.89 -7.69
CA LEU A 96 -1.81 0.54 -7.86
C LEU A 96 -0.94 1.76 -8.10
N PRO A 97 0.34 1.75 -7.65
CA PRO A 97 1.25 2.85 -7.90
C PRO A 97 1.64 2.94 -9.38
N GLN A 98 2.25 4.07 -9.75
CA GLN A 98 2.66 4.33 -11.12
C GLN A 98 4.02 3.76 -11.48
N GLY A 99 4.77 3.23 -10.50
CA GLY A 99 6.09 2.67 -10.73
C GLY A 99 6.48 1.60 -9.72
N SER A 100 7.42 0.75 -10.13
CA SER A 100 7.90 -0.38 -9.32
C SER A 100 8.61 0.06 -8.04
N GLU A 101 9.27 1.21 -8.06
CA GLU A 101 9.95 1.76 -6.89
C GLU A 101 8.94 2.06 -5.77
N LEU A 102 7.85 2.75 -6.10
CA LEU A 102 6.78 3.03 -5.13
C LEU A 102 6.11 1.74 -4.64
N TRP A 103 5.97 0.76 -5.52
CA TRP A 103 5.42 -0.55 -5.18
C TRP A 103 6.27 -1.25 -4.12
N GLU A 104 7.57 -1.36 -4.34
CA GLU A 104 8.49 -1.98 -3.39
C GLU A 104 8.56 -1.22 -2.07
N GLN A 105 8.67 0.11 -2.14
CA GLN A 105 8.75 0.96 -0.94
C GLN A 105 7.49 0.84 -0.09
N SER A 106 6.31 0.75 -0.72
CA SER A 106 5.06 0.64 0.02
C SER A 106 4.99 -0.66 0.84
N GLN A 107 5.48 -1.76 0.28
CA GLN A 107 5.50 -3.05 0.98
C GLN A 107 6.38 -3.03 2.22
N LYS A 108 7.46 -2.25 2.21
CA LYS A 108 8.41 -2.15 3.31
C LYS A 108 7.95 -1.25 4.46
N ARG A 109 6.78 -0.61 4.35
CA ARG A 109 6.29 0.28 5.40
C ARG A 109 5.86 -0.45 6.67
N ILE A 110 5.38 -1.67 6.55
CA ILE A 110 4.97 -2.50 7.69
C ILE A 110 5.94 -3.65 7.95
N HIS A 111 6.62 -4.16 6.93
CA HIS A 111 7.57 -5.26 7.06
C HIS A 111 8.96 -4.72 7.36
N ARG A 112 9.22 -4.41 8.62
CA ARG A 112 10.46 -3.78 9.11
C ARG A 112 10.90 -4.41 10.43
N LEU A 113 12.10 -4.03 10.87
CA LEU A 113 12.58 -4.39 12.21
C LEU A 113 11.59 -3.92 13.28
N GLY A 114 11.25 -4.80 14.21
CA GLY A 114 10.22 -4.53 15.23
C GLY A 114 8.82 -5.00 14.86
N GLN A 115 8.60 -5.45 13.62
CA GLN A 115 7.34 -6.09 13.26
C GLN A 115 7.37 -7.57 13.67
N GLU A 116 6.52 -7.93 14.63
CA GLU A 116 6.46 -9.29 15.17
C GLU A 116 5.32 -10.12 14.59
N ARG A 117 4.40 -9.48 13.86
CA ARG A 117 3.21 -10.12 13.31
C ARG A 117 3.37 -10.40 11.82
N PRO A 118 2.68 -11.45 11.28
CA PRO A 118 2.62 -11.64 9.83
C PRO A 118 2.04 -10.42 9.12
N CYS A 119 2.61 -10.06 7.97
CA CYS A 119 2.14 -8.92 7.18
C CYS A 119 1.19 -9.40 6.09
N PHE A 120 0.06 -8.73 5.94
CA PHE A 120 -0.95 -9.04 4.94
C PHE A 120 -1.11 -7.88 3.96
N TYR A 121 -1.21 -8.21 2.68
CA TYR A 121 -1.31 -7.25 1.59
C TYR A 121 -2.57 -7.55 0.77
N TYR A 122 -3.51 -6.61 0.75
CA TYR A 122 -4.79 -6.76 0.06
C TYR A 122 -4.82 -5.86 -1.17
N LEU A 123 -5.06 -6.45 -2.34
CA LEU A 123 -5.06 -5.75 -3.63
C LEU A 123 -6.49 -5.56 -4.12
N MET A 124 -6.94 -4.32 -4.22
CA MET A 124 -8.27 -3.96 -4.70
C MET A 124 -8.20 -3.58 -6.18
N ILE A 125 -7.90 -4.56 -7.04
CA ILE A 125 -7.80 -4.35 -8.49
C ILE A 125 -9.08 -4.77 -9.20
N CYS A 126 -9.30 -4.18 -10.39
CA CYS A 126 -10.41 -4.58 -11.26
C CYS A 126 -9.93 -5.67 -12.22
N PRO A 127 -10.42 -6.93 -12.10
CA PRO A 127 -10.04 -7.98 -13.04
C PRO A 127 -10.45 -7.64 -14.48
N GLY A 128 -9.63 -8.05 -15.45
CA GLY A 128 -9.88 -7.81 -16.87
C GLY A 128 -9.66 -6.37 -17.32
N THR A 129 -9.06 -5.53 -16.48
CA THR A 129 -8.76 -4.13 -16.80
C THR A 129 -7.26 -3.89 -16.93
N VAL A 130 -6.89 -2.65 -17.28
CA VAL A 130 -5.50 -2.21 -17.33
C VAL A 130 -4.76 -2.40 -16.01
N GLU A 131 -5.45 -2.44 -14.88
CA GLU A 131 -4.83 -2.65 -13.57
C GLU A 131 -4.17 -4.03 -13.43
N GLU A 132 -4.77 -5.08 -14.01
CA GLU A 132 -4.14 -6.40 -14.06
C GLU A 132 -2.79 -6.36 -14.78
N ASP A 133 -2.74 -5.68 -15.92
CA ASP A 133 -1.51 -5.52 -16.70
C ASP A 133 -0.47 -4.70 -15.93
N ILE A 134 -0.90 -3.65 -15.22
CA ILE A 134 -0.01 -2.84 -14.39
C ILE A 134 0.58 -3.69 -13.28
N LEU A 135 -0.24 -4.47 -12.58
CA LEU A 135 0.24 -5.34 -11.51
C LEU A 135 1.26 -6.34 -12.02
N SER A 136 0.99 -7.00 -13.15
CA SER A 136 1.92 -7.94 -13.77
C SER A 136 3.26 -7.27 -14.09
N THR A 137 3.22 -6.05 -14.63
CA THR A 137 4.43 -5.29 -14.95
C THR A 137 5.23 -4.93 -13.70
N LEU A 138 4.56 -4.50 -12.63
CA LEU A 138 5.21 -4.16 -11.37
C LEU A 138 5.90 -5.37 -10.75
N GLU A 139 5.25 -6.52 -10.74
CA GLU A 139 5.80 -7.76 -10.21
C GLU A 139 6.99 -8.24 -11.03
N MET A 140 6.91 -8.20 -12.37
CA MET A 140 8.01 -8.57 -13.25
C MET A 140 9.24 -7.68 -13.05
N ARG A 141 9.06 -6.37 -12.92
CA ARG A 141 10.16 -5.43 -12.67
C ARG A 141 10.82 -5.66 -11.32
N LYS A 142 10.02 -5.96 -10.31
CA LYS A 142 10.52 -6.29 -8.98
C LYS A 142 11.38 -7.55 -9.04
N ASP A 143 10.88 -8.61 -9.65
CA ASP A 143 11.60 -9.89 -9.77
C ASP A 143 12.92 -9.71 -10.54
N TYR A 144 12.90 -8.93 -11.62
CA TYR A 144 14.10 -8.61 -12.38
C TYR A 144 15.14 -7.86 -11.55
N THR A 145 14.69 -6.90 -10.76
CA THR A 145 15.57 -6.11 -9.89
C THR A 145 16.19 -6.97 -8.81
N ASP A 146 15.41 -7.81 -8.15
CA ASP A 146 15.87 -8.73 -7.11
C ASP A 146 16.89 -9.72 -7.67
N GLU A 147 16.65 -10.25 -8.87
CA GLU A 147 17.57 -11.15 -9.55
C GLU A 147 18.90 -10.47 -9.88
N LEU A 148 18.83 -9.22 -10.35
CA LEU A 148 20.02 -8.42 -10.65
C LEU A 148 20.87 -8.19 -9.40
N PHE A 149 20.25 -7.82 -8.29
CA PHE A 149 20.96 -7.65 -7.00
C PHE A 149 21.63 -8.94 -6.56
N ARG A 150 20.98 -10.08 -6.66
CA ARG A 150 21.57 -11.37 -6.33
C ARG A 150 22.82 -11.66 -7.17
N LYS A 151 22.78 -11.34 -8.45
CA LYS A 151 23.95 -11.49 -9.32
C LYS A 151 25.12 -10.61 -8.89
N TYR A 152 24.85 -9.37 -8.51
CA TYR A 152 25.88 -8.46 -8.02
C TYR A 152 26.46 -8.92 -6.68
N GLU A 153 25.65 -9.38 -5.77
CA GLU A 153 26.12 -9.93 -4.50
C GLU A 153 27.00 -11.14 -4.68
N GLN A 154 26.61 -12.06 -5.57
CA GLN A 154 27.41 -13.24 -5.89
C GLN A 154 28.76 -12.86 -6.52
N ALA A 155 28.78 -11.88 -7.41
CA ALA A 155 30.02 -11.40 -8.03
C ALA A 155 30.95 -10.74 -7.01
N ALA A 156 30.40 -10.00 -6.02
CA ALA A 156 31.16 -9.37 -4.96
C ALA A 156 31.76 -10.37 -3.97
N THR A 157 31.12 -11.52 -3.78
CA THR A 157 31.54 -12.58 -2.84
C THR A 157 32.31 -13.70 -3.51
N ALA A 158 32.33 -13.76 -4.85
CA ALA A 158 33.09 -14.78 -5.60
C ALA A 158 34.61 -14.59 -5.40
N PRO A 159 35.37 -15.69 -5.18
CA PRO A 159 36.82 -15.57 -5.11
C PRO A 159 37.38 -15.06 -6.45
N GLN A 160 38.22 -14.03 -6.36
CA GLN A 160 38.87 -13.49 -7.54
C GLN A 160 39.84 -14.54 -8.08
N SER A 161 39.72 -14.85 -9.37
CA SER A 161 40.68 -15.72 -10.04
C SER A 161 42.04 -15.04 -10.05
N PRO A 162 43.13 -15.76 -9.78
CA PRO A 162 44.47 -15.20 -9.82
C PRO A 162 44.87 -14.77 -11.24
#